data_c87772a80aa6662301d0fdb1cbd86b5e
#
_entry.id   c87772a80aa6662301d0fdb1cbd86b5e
#
_cell.length_a   1.000
_cell.length_b   1.000
_cell.length_c   1.000
_cell.angle_alpha   90.00
_cell.angle_beta   90.00
_cell.angle_gamma   90.00
#
_symmetry.space_group_name_H-M   'P 1'
#
loop_
_entity.id
_entity.type
_entity.pdbx_description
1 polymer ?
#
loop_
_entity_poly.entity_id
_entity_poly.type
_entity_poly.pdbx_seq_one_letter_code
_entity_poly.pdbx_strand_id
1 'polypeptide(L)'
;MELIKKNGKWNPTLLPRENGEMVMMQTPQIVSASRSTDIPAFYSDWFFDRLDNGYCAWTNPFNGVRSYVSFLNTRFIVFWSKNPKPLLSYLDRLEEKKIGCYIQYTLNDYENDRLEIGVPKLSSRIDTFKTLVEKLGKGHVIWRFDPLMLTEDIDMSVLLSRIKNIGDQLKGYTEKLVFSFADIGIYGKVKRNLEDNHVRYKEWTKGDMVYFAQELVKLNEMQGWNYELATCAEEIDLEGIIHNHCIDDELIIRLAYQDKVLMDFLKVKILPMPIPNLFGDTEELPKDAILLPNNMYATHGCNKDSGQRKFCGCIN
;
A
#
# COMPACT_ATOMS: atom_id res chain seq x y z
N MET A 1 -14.29 10.10 31.09
CA MET A 1 -13.04 10.07 30.29
C MET A 1 -13.31 10.88 29.02
N GLU A 2 -12.81 12.09 28.96
CA GLU A 2 -13.16 13.04 27.89
C GLU A 2 -12.22 12.85 26.70
N LEU A 3 -12.78 12.47 25.54
CA LEU A 3 -12.04 12.30 24.30
C LEU A 3 -11.77 13.67 23.67
N ILE A 4 -10.53 14.11 23.70
CA ILE A 4 -10.16 15.41 23.13
C ILE A 4 -10.03 15.28 21.62
N LYS A 5 -11.03 15.83 20.90
CA LYS A 5 -10.94 16.08 19.45
C LYS A 5 -10.05 17.30 19.19
N LYS A 6 -8.90 17.14 18.58
CA LYS A 6 -8.12 18.24 18.00
C LYS A 6 -7.82 17.95 16.52
N ASN A 7 -8.44 18.73 15.64
CA ASN A 7 -8.06 18.98 14.24
C ASN A 7 -7.66 17.75 13.40
N GLY A 8 -8.57 16.78 13.23
CA GLY A 8 -8.37 15.67 12.29
C GLY A 8 -7.21 14.71 12.60
N LYS A 9 -6.57 14.83 13.75
CA LYS A 9 -5.57 13.90 14.27
C LYS A 9 -6.22 12.89 15.20
N TRP A 10 -5.64 11.67 15.24
CA TRP A 10 -6.00 10.57 16.11
C TRP A 10 -6.30 11.06 17.53
N ASN A 11 -7.38 10.57 18.14
CA ASN A 11 -7.69 10.89 19.54
C ASN A 11 -6.71 10.16 20.44
N PRO A 12 -5.71 10.83 21.03
CA PRO A 12 -4.81 10.16 21.94
C PRO A 12 -5.58 9.74 23.20
N THR A 13 -5.33 8.52 23.62
CA THR A 13 -5.92 7.90 24.80
C THR A 13 -4.85 7.73 25.89
N LEU A 14 -5.17 8.01 27.13
CA LEU A 14 -4.27 7.80 28.26
C LEU A 14 -4.25 6.31 28.57
N LEU A 15 -3.12 5.65 28.32
CA LEU A 15 -2.95 4.20 28.49
C LEU A 15 -1.68 3.89 29.29
N PRO A 16 -1.66 2.77 30.05
CA PRO A 16 -0.48 2.37 30.78
C PRO A 16 0.58 1.77 29.86
N ARG A 17 1.85 2.05 30.18
CA ARG A 17 3.01 1.31 29.67
C ARG A 17 3.27 0.06 30.51
N GLU A 18 4.20 -0.78 30.05
CA GLU A 18 4.64 -1.98 30.77
C GLU A 18 5.09 -1.71 32.23
N ASN A 19 5.65 -0.53 32.49
CA ASN A 19 6.07 -0.10 33.82
C ASN A 19 4.96 0.55 34.66
N GLY A 20 3.71 0.55 34.17
CA GLY A 20 2.56 1.17 34.84
C GLY A 20 2.43 2.68 34.64
N GLU A 21 3.40 3.36 34.01
CA GLU A 21 3.32 4.79 33.72
C GLU A 21 2.21 5.08 32.71
N MET A 22 1.34 6.03 33.02
CA MET A 22 0.26 6.46 32.14
C MET A 22 0.78 7.49 31.13
N VAL A 23 0.66 7.16 29.85
CA VAL A 23 1.09 8.04 28.74
C VAL A 23 -0.01 8.21 27.71
N MET A 24 0.01 9.36 27.02
CA MET A 24 -0.90 9.58 25.90
C MET A 24 -0.42 8.78 24.69
N MET A 25 -1.25 7.87 24.19
CA MET A 25 -0.98 7.04 23.02
C MET A 25 -1.99 7.32 21.91
N GLN A 26 -1.54 7.37 20.67
CA GLN A 26 -2.41 7.35 19.51
C GLN A 26 -3.00 5.93 19.38
N THR A 27 -4.28 5.82 19.02
CA THR A 27 -4.98 4.53 18.91
C THR A 27 -5.59 4.35 17.52
N PRO A 28 -4.76 4.19 16.46
CA PRO A 28 -5.25 4.09 15.08
C PRO A 28 -6.01 2.78 14.84
N GLN A 29 -7.04 2.85 14.01
CA GLN A 29 -7.71 1.64 13.49
C GLN A 29 -6.98 1.05 12.28
N ILE A 30 -6.31 1.89 11.49
CA ILE A 30 -5.48 1.48 10.36
C ILE A 30 -4.03 1.90 10.66
N VAL A 31 -3.12 0.96 10.57
CA VAL A 31 -1.68 1.16 10.79
C VAL A 31 -0.95 0.94 9.48
N SER A 32 -0.10 1.89 9.08
CA SER A 32 0.87 1.69 8.01
C SER A 32 2.21 1.29 8.64
N ALA A 33 2.65 0.07 8.41
CA ALA A 33 3.90 -0.48 8.92
C ALA A 33 4.98 -0.44 7.84
N SER A 34 6.01 0.34 8.06
CA SER A 34 7.11 0.68 7.16
C SER A 34 6.92 1.99 6.38
N ARG A 35 7.68 2.99 6.77
CA ARG A 35 7.84 4.21 5.97
C ARG A 35 9.31 4.62 5.86
N SER A 36 10.04 4.65 6.97
CA SER A 36 11.47 4.99 7.02
C SER A 36 12.36 3.76 7.04
N THR A 37 11.80 2.58 7.30
CA THR A 37 12.50 1.29 7.29
C THR A 37 11.56 0.20 6.78
N ASP A 38 12.11 -0.91 6.30
CA ASP A 38 11.35 -2.08 5.87
C ASP A 38 11.09 -3.00 7.07
N ILE A 39 9.95 -2.77 7.76
CA ILE A 39 9.57 -3.56 8.94
C ILE A 39 9.40 -5.05 8.61
N PRO A 40 8.66 -5.45 7.56
CA PRO A 40 8.54 -6.86 7.19
C PRO A 40 9.86 -7.56 6.93
N ALA A 41 10.84 -6.86 6.34
CA ALA A 41 12.12 -7.46 5.99
C ALA A 41 13.06 -7.61 7.18
N PHE A 42 13.09 -6.63 8.10
CA PHE A 42 14.16 -6.53 9.10
C PHE A 42 13.67 -6.52 10.55
N TYR A 43 12.40 -6.25 10.78
CA TYR A 43 11.86 -6.00 12.12
C TYR A 43 10.52 -6.71 12.38
N SER A 44 10.24 -7.81 11.68
CA SER A 44 9.01 -8.58 11.89
C SER A 44 8.87 -9.05 13.34
N ASP A 45 9.94 -9.65 13.93
CA ASP A 45 9.97 -10.09 15.32
C ASP A 45 9.59 -8.97 16.27
N TRP A 46 10.27 -7.83 16.15
CA TRP A 46 10.03 -6.65 16.97
C TRP A 46 8.60 -6.13 16.81
N PHE A 47 8.10 -6.05 15.56
CA PHE A 47 6.77 -5.53 15.29
C PHE A 47 5.69 -6.37 15.94
N PHE A 48 5.78 -7.70 15.81
CA PHE A 48 4.80 -8.60 16.38
C PHE A 48 4.93 -8.72 17.90
N ASP A 49 6.13 -8.61 18.47
CA ASP A 49 6.31 -8.47 19.90
C ASP A 49 5.63 -7.18 20.41
N ARG A 50 5.79 -6.05 19.73
CA ARG A 50 5.10 -4.80 20.09
C ARG A 50 3.59 -4.87 19.91
N LEU A 51 3.12 -5.56 18.86
CA LEU A 51 1.70 -5.80 18.64
C LEU A 51 1.07 -6.62 19.80
N ASP A 52 1.78 -7.63 20.29
CA ASP A 52 1.34 -8.43 21.44
C ASP A 52 1.36 -7.63 22.74
N ASN A 53 2.38 -6.82 22.96
CA ASN A 53 2.47 -5.91 24.10
C ASN A 53 1.48 -4.74 24.02
N GLY A 54 0.75 -4.61 22.91
CA GLY A 54 -0.35 -3.66 22.72
C GLY A 54 0.08 -2.23 22.35
N TYR A 55 1.37 -1.91 22.31
CA TYR A 55 1.84 -0.60 21.89
C TYR A 55 3.30 -0.61 21.41
N CYS A 56 3.66 0.42 20.65
CA CYS A 56 5.06 0.74 20.34
C CYS A 56 5.37 2.20 20.61
N ALA A 57 6.68 2.50 20.75
CA ALA A 57 7.19 3.87 20.80
C ALA A 57 7.88 4.18 19.48
N TRP A 58 7.58 5.34 18.94
CA TRP A 58 8.23 5.88 17.75
C TRP A 58 8.87 7.22 18.06
N THR A 59 10.12 7.38 17.66
CA THR A 59 10.83 8.64 17.79
C THR A 59 10.91 9.31 16.42
N ASN A 60 10.36 10.51 16.30
CA ASN A 60 10.41 11.28 15.06
C ASN A 60 11.87 11.62 14.74
N PRO A 61 12.40 11.17 13.57
CA PRO A 61 13.80 11.37 13.23
C PRO A 61 14.19 12.84 12.96
N PHE A 62 13.19 13.71 12.74
CA PHE A 62 13.44 15.12 12.42
C PHE A 62 13.52 16.02 13.67
N ASN A 63 12.77 15.72 14.71
CA ASN A 63 12.69 16.57 15.91
C ASN A 63 12.97 15.84 17.23
N GLY A 64 13.27 14.52 17.17
CA GLY A 64 13.58 13.71 18.34
C GLY A 64 12.38 13.46 19.29
N VAL A 65 11.18 13.92 18.94
CA VAL A 65 10.00 13.76 19.79
C VAL A 65 9.54 12.31 19.78
N ARG A 66 9.44 11.72 20.97
CA ARG A 66 8.95 10.35 21.16
C ARG A 66 7.43 10.36 21.25
N SER A 67 6.79 9.53 20.43
CA SER A 67 5.35 9.31 20.40
C SER A 67 5.03 7.85 20.70
N TYR A 68 3.86 7.60 21.25
CA TYR A 68 3.40 6.23 21.52
C TYR A 68 2.18 5.94 20.64
N VAL A 69 2.16 4.72 20.09
CA VAL A 69 1.06 4.20 19.27
C VAL A 69 0.58 2.91 19.91
N SER A 70 -0.68 2.88 20.32
CA SER A 70 -1.32 1.66 20.85
C SER A 70 -2.06 0.92 19.73
N PHE A 71 -1.95 -0.39 19.74
CA PHE A 71 -2.65 -1.28 18.82
C PHE A 71 -4.05 -1.71 19.32
N LEU A 72 -4.52 -1.15 20.43
CA LEU A 72 -5.80 -1.50 21.07
C LEU A 72 -6.99 -1.45 20.10
N ASN A 73 -7.01 -0.45 19.23
CA ASN A 73 -8.11 -0.23 18.28
C ASN A 73 -7.73 -0.65 16.85
N THR A 74 -6.55 -1.25 16.65
CA THR A 74 -6.07 -1.62 15.31
C THR A 74 -6.91 -2.76 14.75
N ARG A 75 -7.46 -2.53 13.56
CA ARG A 75 -8.30 -3.47 12.79
C ARG A 75 -7.66 -3.87 11.48
N PHE A 76 -6.75 -3.03 10.96
CA PHE A 76 -6.11 -3.27 9.67
C PHE A 76 -4.67 -2.76 9.64
N ILE A 77 -3.76 -3.52 9.02
CA ILE A 77 -2.35 -3.15 8.88
C ILE A 77 -1.96 -3.17 7.40
N VAL A 78 -1.34 -2.10 6.94
CA VAL A 78 -0.74 -2.02 5.59
C VAL A 78 0.76 -2.15 5.73
N PHE A 79 1.31 -3.21 5.17
CA PHE A 79 2.75 -3.45 5.16
C PHE A 79 3.36 -2.95 3.85
N TRP A 80 4.59 -2.43 3.94
CA TRP A 80 5.39 -2.00 2.79
C TRP A 80 6.72 -2.73 2.85
N SER A 81 7.11 -3.42 1.79
CA SER A 81 8.36 -4.18 1.82
C SER A 81 8.92 -4.46 0.43
N LYS A 82 10.26 -4.54 0.36
CA LYS A 82 11.00 -5.11 -0.76
C LYS A 82 11.34 -6.59 -0.54
N ASN A 83 11.15 -7.09 0.68
CA ASN A 83 11.37 -8.49 1.05
C ASN A 83 10.44 -8.91 2.21
N PRO A 84 9.14 -9.13 1.98
CA PRO A 84 8.21 -9.53 3.02
C PRO A 84 8.31 -11.02 3.41
N LYS A 85 9.31 -11.77 2.96
CA LYS A 85 9.47 -13.19 3.29
C LYS A 85 9.46 -13.49 4.80
N PRO A 86 10.15 -12.72 5.67
CA PRO A 86 10.09 -12.95 7.12
C PRO A 86 8.68 -12.80 7.71
N LEU A 87 7.82 -11.96 7.11
CA LEU A 87 6.45 -11.74 7.56
C LEU A 87 5.58 -13.01 7.49
N LEU A 88 5.90 -13.95 6.58
CA LEU A 88 5.12 -15.19 6.39
C LEU A 88 4.90 -15.97 7.68
N SER A 89 5.88 -15.98 8.58
CA SER A 89 5.83 -16.70 9.87
C SER A 89 4.87 -16.07 10.88
N TYR A 90 4.40 -14.84 10.62
CA TYR A 90 3.61 -14.06 11.57
C TYR A 90 2.17 -13.82 11.12
N LEU A 91 1.82 -14.18 9.89
CA LEU A 91 0.50 -13.87 9.33
C LEU A 91 -0.64 -14.51 10.12
N ASP A 92 -0.44 -15.73 10.63
CA ASP A 92 -1.44 -16.44 11.43
C ASP A 92 -1.77 -15.67 12.73
N ARG A 93 -0.80 -14.94 13.32
CA ARG A 93 -1.01 -14.09 14.49
C ARG A 93 -1.93 -12.90 14.22
N LEU A 94 -1.96 -12.39 12.97
CA LEU A 94 -2.92 -11.35 12.59
C LEU A 94 -4.33 -11.92 12.50
N GLU A 95 -4.47 -13.11 11.93
CA GLU A 95 -5.75 -13.81 11.85
C GLU A 95 -6.32 -14.10 13.24
N GLU A 96 -5.51 -14.65 14.17
CA GLU A 96 -5.88 -14.89 15.58
C GLU A 96 -6.36 -13.60 16.27
N LYS A 97 -5.72 -12.45 15.97
CA LYS A 97 -6.10 -11.13 16.50
C LYS A 97 -7.26 -10.47 15.74
N LYS A 98 -7.75 -11.09 14.67
CA LYS A 98 -8.77 -10.54 13.75
C LYS A 98 -8.36 -9.18 13.19
N ILE A 99 -7.10 -9.03 12.85
CA ILE A 99 -6.53 -7.84 12.21
C ILE A 99 -6.31 -8.15 10.73
N GLY A 100 -7.02 -7.44 9.85
CA GLY A 100 -6.82 -7.54 8.41
C GLY A 100 -5.49 -6.93 7.97
N CYS A 101 -4.99 -7.36 6.82
CA CYS A 101 -3.80 -6.73 6.23
C CYS A 101 -3.78 -6.82 4.71
N TYR A 102 -3.01 -5.93 4.09
CA TYR A 102 -2.48 -6.12 2.75
C TYR A 102 -1.02 -5.67 2.68
N ILE A 103 -0.33 -6.12 1.65
CA ILE A 103 1.11 -5.89 1.48
C ILE A 103 1.35 -5.10 0.19
N GLN A 104 1.95 -3.94 0.32
CA GLN A 104 2.54 -3.17 -0.79
C GLN A 104 3.92 -3.77 -1.06
N TYR A 105 4.02 -4.68 -2.02
CA TYR A 105 5.26 -5.40 -2.30
C TYR A 105 6.02 -4.74 -3.45
N THR A 106 7.11 -4.05 -3.14
CA THR A 106 8.01 -3.50 -4.15
C THR A 106 8.84 -4.61 -4.78
N LEU A 107 8.53 -4.91 -6.02
CA LEU A 107 9.17 -5.95 -6.82
C LEU A 107 9.70 -5.33 -8.13
N ASN A 108 10.88 -4.75 -8.04
CA ASN A 108 11.64 -4.17 -9.15
C ASN A 108 12.64 -5.21 -9.70
N ASP A 109 13.14 -4.99 -10.91
CA ASP A 109 14.22 -5.76 -11.52
C ASP A 109 15.44 -4.87 -11.76
N TYR A 110 16.15 -4.57 -10.66
CA TYR A 110 17.39 -3.77 -10.66
C TYR A 110 18.59 -4.59 -10.14
N GLU A 111 18.48 -5.91 -10.13
CA GLU A 111 19.50 -6.80 -9.56
C GLU A 111 20.84 -6.66 -10.31
N ASN A 112 20.80 -6.65 -11.64
CA ASN A 112 22.00 -6.55 -12.48
C ASN A 112 22.60 -5.14 -12.49
N ASP A 113 21.81 -4.12 -12.21
CA ASP A 113 22.24 -2.73 -12.22
C ASP A 113 22.85 -2.29 -10.88
N ARG A 114 22.78 -3.13 -9.86
CA ARG A 114 23.25 -2.86 -8.49
C ARG A 114 22.59 -1.64 -7.84
N LEU A 115 21.39 -1.28 -8.28
CA LEU A 115 20.64 -0.16 -7.72
C LEU A 115 19.91 -0.53 -6.42
N GLU A 116 19.68 -1.81 -6.16
CA GLU A 116 19.03 -2.34 -4.96
C GLU A 116 19.91 -3.37 -4.26
N ILE A 117 20.97 -2.89 -3.60
CA ILE A 117 21.91 -3.74 -2.88
C ILE A 117 21.22 -4.36 -1.65
N GLY A 118 21.38 -5.67 -1.44
CA GLY A 118 20.87 -6.40 -0.27
C GLY A 118 19.42 -6.86 -0.41
N VAL A 119 18.77 -6.61 -1.53
CA VAL A 119 17.46 -7.19 -1.85
C VAL A 119 17.66 -8.62 -2.39
N PRO A 120 16.84 -9.61 -2.01
CA PRO A 120 16.94 -10.97 -2.52
C PRO A 120 16.76 -11.04 -4.04
N LYS A 121 17.23 -12.13 -4.66
CA LYS A 121 17.08 -12.36 -6.10
C LYS A 121 15.62 -12.25 -6.55
N LEU A 122 15.41 -11.72 -7.76
CA LEU A 122 14.09 -11.51 -8.33
C LEU A 122 13.23 -12.79 -8.31
N SER A 123 13.80 -13.93 -8.71
CA SER A 123 13.08 -15.22 -8.68
C SER A 123 12.54 -15.56 -7.29
N SER A 124 13.38 -15.44 -6.25
CA SER A 124 12.95 -15.69 -4.86
C SER A 124 11.88 -14.70 -4.37
N ARG A 125 11.93 -13.45 -4.84
CA ARG A 125 10.89 -12.44 -4.51
C ARG A 125 9.56 -12.75 -5.20
N ILE A 126 9.59 -13.22 -6.44
CA ILE A 126 8.39 -13.67 -7.17
C ILE A 126 7.78 -14.89 -6.46
N ASP A 127 8.59 -15.87 -6.07
CA ASP A 127 8.10 -17.03 -5.29
C ASP A 127 7.47 -16.59 -3.97
N THR A 128 8.10 -15.64 -3.26
CA THR A 128 7.55 -15.07 -2.03
C THR A 128 6.22 -14.35 -2.29
N PHE A 129 6.10 -13.63 -3.40
CA PHE A 129 4.85 -12.96 -3.78
C PHE A 129 3.71 -13.99 -3.94
N LYS A 130 3.97 -15.05 -4.69
CA LYS A 130 2.98 -16.13 -4.92
C LYS A 130 2.58 -16.81 -3.61
N THR A 131 3.56 -17.16 -2.78
CA THR A 131 3.30 -17.77 -1.44
C THR A 131 2.44 -16.86 -0.55
N LEU A 132 2.69 -15.55 -0.56
CA LEU A 132 1.87 -14.60 0.19
C LEU A 132 0.43 -14.54 -0.34
N VAL A 133 0.25 -14.57 -1.67
CA VAL A 133 -1.09 -14.59 -2.26
C VAL A 133 -1.82 -15.90 -1.96
N GLU A 134 -1.13 -17.04 -1.98
CA GLU A 134 -1.70 -18.34 -1.60
C GLU A 134 -2.15 -18.34 -0.13
N LYS A 135 -1.42 -17.67 0.75
CA LYS A 135 -1.74 -17.62 2.18
C LYS A 135 -2.82 -16.58 2.53
N LEU A 136 -2.76 -15.39 1.95
CA LEU A 136 -3.65 -14.27 2.30
C LEU A 136 -4.89 -14.16 1.40
N GLY A 137 -4.82 -14.73 0.20
CA GLY A 137 -5.82 -14.55 -0.83
C GLY A 137 -5.47 -13.46 -1.85
N LYS A 138 -6.12 -13.53 -3.00
CA LYS A 138 -5.96 -12.59 -4.09
C LYS A 138 -6.42 -11.18 -3.67
N GLY A 139 -5.71 -10.16 -4.11
CA GLY A 139 -5.96 -8.76 -3.73
C GLY A 139 -5.22 -8.30 -2.46
N HIS A 140 -4.72 -9.22 -1.63
CA HIS A 140 -3.96 -8.86 -0.43
C HIS A 140 -2.48 -8.50 -0.69
N VAL A 141 -1.96 -8.76 -1.88
CA VAL A 141 -0.57 -8.44 -2.24
C VAL A 141 -0.58 -7.59 -3.50
N ILE A 142 -0.18 -6.33 -3.36
CA ILE A 142 -0.13 -5.36 -4.45
C ILE A 142 1.29 -5.29 -4.99
N TRP A 143 1.43 -5.49 -6.28
CA TRP A 143 2.72 -5.34 -6.94
C TRP A 143 3.04 -3.85 -7.14
N ARG A 144 4.23 -3.45 -6.69
CA ARG A 144 4.79 -2.11 -6.94
C ARG A 144 6.06 -2.23 -7.75
N PHE A 145 6.13 -1.56 -8.88
CA PHE A 145 7.38 -1.27 -9.58
C PHE A 145 7.76 0.18 -9.28
N ASP A 146 8.49 0.39 -8.20
CA ASP A 146 8.60 1.71 -7.58
C ASP A 146 10.00 1.94 -6.97
N PRO A 147 10.76 2.93 -7.50
CA PRO A 147 10.45 3.80 -8.63
C PRO A 147 10.93 3.25 -9.99
N LEU A 148 10.39 3.81 -11.09
CA LEU A 148 10.92 3.67 -12.44
C LEU A 148 12.13 4.58 -12.60
N MET A 149 13.33 4.04 -12.77
CA MET A 149 14.58 4.79 -12.90
C MET A 149 15.09 4.76 -14.34
N LEU A 150 15.38 5.92 -14.92
CA LEU A 150 16.11 6.02 -16.18
C LEU A 150 17.60 6.26 -15.91
N THR A 151 18.45 5.45 -16.57
CA THR A 151 19.91 5.61 -16.53
C THR A 151 20.47 5.55 -17.94
N GLU A 152 21.80 5.58 -18.13
CA GLU A 152 22.40 5.33 -19.44
C GLU A 152 22.10 3.91 -19.96
N ASP A 153 22.01 2.93 -19.06
CA ASP A 153 21.80 1.52 -19.39
C ASP A 153 20.32 1.08 -19.28
N ILE A 154 19.48 1.90 -18.69
CA ILE A 154 18.07 1.62 -18.46
C ILE A 154 17.22 2.71 -19.11
N ASP A 155 16.74 2.43 -20.30
CA ASP A 155 15.76 3.24 -20.98
C ASP A 155 14.32 2.76 -20.77
N MET A 156 13.33 3.41 -21.37
CA MET A 156 11.93 3.04 -21.26
C MET A 156 11.65 1.64 -21.81
N SER A 157 12.36 1.22 -22.86
CA SER A 157 12.16 -0.12 -23.46
C SER A 157 12.64 -1.23 -22.53
N VAL A 158 13.77 -1.01 -21.85
CA VAL A 158 14.30 -1.90 -20.81
C VAL A 158 13.32 -2.00 -19.64
N LEU A 159 12.77 -0.88 -19.16
CA LEU A 159 11.79 -0.88 -18.07
C LEU A 159 10.52 -1.65 -18.45
N LEU A 160 9.96 -1.42 -19.64
CA LEU A 160 8.79 -2.16 -20.14
C LEU A 160 9.07 -3.67 -20.26
N SER A 161 10.26 -4.04 -20.73
CA SER A 161 10.67 -5.44 -20.80
C SER A 161 10.76 -6.09 -19.42
N ARG A 162 11.31 -5.40 -18.42
CA ARG A 162 11.38 -5.87 -17.03
C ARG A 162 9.98 -6.01 -16.40
N ILE A 163 9.12 -5.00 -16.60
CA ILE A 163 7.71 -5.06 -16.17
C ILE A 163 7.02 -6.24 -16.84
N LYS A 164 7.24 -6.45 -18.14
CA LYS A 164 6.68 -7.59 -18.86
C LYS A 164 7.11 -8.93 -18.23
N ASN A 165 8.39 -9.10 -17.98
CA ASN A 165 8.93 -10.33 -17.39
C ASN A 165 8.32 -10.63 -16.01
N ILE A 166 8.16 -9.62 -15.16
CA ILE A 166 7.52 -9.78 -13.84
C ILE A 166 6.01 -9.99 -14.00
N GLY A 167 5.35 -9.16 -14.79
CA GLY A 167 3.90 -9.18 -14.99
C GLY A 167 3.40 -10.52 -15.52
N ASP A 168 4.11 -11.12 -16.49
CA ASP A 168 3.79 -12.45 -17.01
C ASP A 168 3.86 -13.53 -15.91
N GLN A 169 4.81 -13.42 -14.97
CA GLN A 169 4.96 -14.35 -13.86
C GLN A 169 3.96 -14.12 -12.73
N LEU A 170 3.45 -12.88 -12.58
CA LEU A 170 2.44 -12.51 -11.56
C LEU A 170 1.00 -12.58 -12.10
N LYS A 171 0.80 -12.95 -13.38
CA LYS A 171 -0.54 -13.09 -13.96
C LYS A 171 -1.38 -14.07 -13.14
N GLY A 172 -2.53 -13.60 -12.69
CA GLY A 172 -3.43 -14.38 -11.82
C GLY A 172 -3.12 -14.28 -10.32
N TYR A 173 -1.97 -13.74 -9.92
CA TYR A 173 -1.59 -13.53 -8.51
C TYR A 173 -1.84 -12.11 -8.03
N THR A 174 -1.68 -11.11 -8.90
CA THR A 174 -2.03 -9.72 -8.54
C THR A 174 -3.14 -9.17 -9.41
N GLU A 175 -3.81 -8.13 -8.94
CA GLU A 175 -4.87 -7.41 -9.64
C GLU A 175 -4.44 -5.98 -9.96
N LYS A 176 -3.32 -5.52 -9.37
CA LYS A 176 -2.90 -4.13 -9.45
C LYS A 176 -1.40 -4.01 -9.60
N LEU A 177 -0.96 -3.13 -10.51
CA LEU A 177 0.41 -2.67 -10.62
C LEU A 177 0.45 -1.18 -10.25
N VAL A 178 1.21 -0.86 -9.20
CA VAL A 178 1.49 0.52 -8.81
C VAL A 178 2.91 0.87 -9.22
N PHE A 179 3.11 2.04 -9.81
CA PHE A 179 4.44 2.53 -10.16
C PHE A 179 4.61 4.02 -9.84
N SER A 180 5.86 4.46 -9.76
CA SER A 180 6.19 5.88 -9.67
C SER A 180 7.36 6.20 -10.58
N PHE A 181 7.38 7.40 -11.13
CA PHE A 181 8.55 7.92 -11.82
C PHE A 181 9.57 8.43 -10.80
N ALA A 182 10.84 8.09 -10.98
CA ALA A 182 11.89 8.54 -10.08
C ALA A 182 12.08 10.05 -10.25
N ASP A 183 11.90 10.80 -9.16
CA ASP A 183 12.24 12.21 -9.07
C ASP A 183 13.53 12.36 -8.24
N ILE A 184 14.66 12.24 -8.91
CA ILE A 184 15.97 12.20 -8.27
C ILE A 184 16.36 13.59 -7.75
N GLY A 185 15.88 14.64 -8.43
CA GLY A 185 16.13 16.02 -8.05
C GLY A 185 15.61 16.38 -6.66
N ILE A 186 14.45 15.83 -6.27
CA ILE A 186 13.84 16.08 -4.94
C ILE A 186 14.57 15.28 -3.84
N TYR A 187 15.04 14.07 -4.16
CA TYR A 187 15.65 13.17 -3.16
C TYR A 187 17.18 13.29 -3.11
N GLY A 188 17.70 14.33 -2.50
CA GLY A 188 19.13 14.62 -2.44
C GLY A 188 20.02 13.50 -1.89
N LYS A 189 19.49 12.56 -1.07
CA LYS A 189 20.23 11.38 -0.64
C LYS A 189 20.36 10.36 -1.77
N VAL A 190 19.30 10.16 -2.57
CA VAL A 190 19.32 9.27 -3.73
C VAL A 190 20.29 9.81 -4.77
N LYS A 191 20.20 11.11 -5.08
CA LYS A 191 21.10 11.79 -6.00
C LYS A 191 22.56 11.57 -5.62
N ARG A 192 22.95 11.86 -4.37
CA ARG A 192 24.32 11.63 -3.88
C ARG A 192 24.75 10.17 -4.02
N ASN A 193 23.90 9.22 -3.65
CA ASN A 193 24.23 7.80 -3.78
C ASN A 193 24.49 7.39 -5.23
N LEU A 194 23.72 7.92 -6.19
CA LEU A 194 23.93 7.65 -7.60
C LEU A 194 25.25 8.26 -8.10
N GLU A 195 25.51 9.52 -7.73
CA GLU A 195 26.76 10.22 -8.06
C GLU A 195 28.01 9.52 -7.46
N ASP A 196 27.96 9.13 -6.18
CA ASP A 196 29.05 8.41 -5.49
C ASP A 196 29.33 7.02 -6.12
N ASN A 197 28.32 6.39 -6.70
CA ASN A 197 28.46 5.10 -7.41
C ASN A 197 28.63 5.26 -8.93
N HIS A 198 28.83 6.48 -9.42
CA HIS A 198 29.03 6.81 -10.83
C HIS A 198 27.89 6.34 -11.74
N VAL A 199 26.66 6.30 -11.23
CA VAL A 199 25.46 5.98 -12.01
C VAL A 199 24.94 7.27 -12.67
N ARG A 200 24.99 7.32 -13.99
CA ARG A 200 24.41 8.42 -14.74
C ARG A 200 22.93 8.18 -14.94
N TYR A 201 22.10 9.09 -14.45
CA TYR A 201 20.65 9.01 -14.51
C TYR A 201 20.06 10.09 -15.44
N LYS A 202 18.82 9.90 -15.84
CA LYS A 202 18.01 10.87 -16.55
C LYS A 202 16.74 11.15 -15.76
N GLU A 203 16.33 12.41 -15.72
CA GLU A 203 15.01 12.78 -15.16
C GLU A 203 13.90 12.50 -16.18
N TRP A 204 12.74 12.15 -15.68
CA TRP A 204 11.56 11.97 -16.48
C TRP A 204 10.99 13.32 -16.94
N THR A 205 10.79 13.49 -18.23
CA THR A 205 9.98 14.61 -18.74
C THR A 205 8.50 14.22 -18.75
N LYS A 206 7.60 15.22 -18.73
CA LYS A 206 6.15 14.93 -18.85
C LYS A 206 5.82 14.15 -20.13
N GLY A 207 6.51 14.45 -21.24
CA GLY A 207 6.35 13.71 -22.49
C GLY A 207 6.74 12.24 -22.36
N ASP A 208 7.87 11.97 -21.69
CA ASP A 208 8.33 10.60 -21.43
C ASP A 208 7.34 9.83 -20.55
N MET A 209 6.79 10.49 -19.51
CA MET A 209 5.79 9.89 -18.62
C MET A 209 4.53 9.49 -19.38
N VAL A 210 4.01 10.37 -20.25
CA VAL A 210 2.83 10.08 -21.08
C VAL A 210 3.11 8.93 -22.04
N TYR A 211 4.24 8.98 -22.75
CA TYR A 211 4.61 7.93 -23.69
C TYR A 211 4.75 6.57 -23.00
N PHE A 212 5.48 6.52 -21.87
CA PHE A 212 5.67 5.29 -21.10
C PHE A 212 4.34 4.73 -20.60
N ALA A 213 3.46 5.58 -20.09
CA ALA A 213 2.14 5.21 -19.61
C ALA A 213 1.30 4.56 -20.72
N GLN A 214 1.27 5.16 -21.92
CA GLN A 214 0.56 4.61 -23.07
C GLN A 214 1.10 3.23 -23.50
N GLU A 215 2.42 3.07 -23.52
CA GLU A 215 3.04 1.78 -23.84
C GLU A 215 2.77 0.73 -22.75
N LEU A 216 2.72 1.13 -21.48
CA LEU A 216 2.36 0.23 -20.37
C LEU A 216 0.90 -0.21 -20.43
N VAL A 217 -0.02 0.67 -20.77
CA VAL A 217 -1.45 0.33 -20.99
C VAL A 217 -1.57 -0.68 -22.13
N LYS A 218 -0.95 -0.42 -23.29
CA LYS A 218 -0.92 -1.36 -24.41
C LYS A 218 -0.32 -2.72 -24.02
N LEU A 219 0.77 -2.69 -23.26
CA LEU A 219 1.41 -3.92 -22.77
C LEU A 219 0.46 -4.73 -21.88
N ASN A 220 -0.22 -4.10 -20.94
CA ASN A 220 -1.21 -4.73 -20.06
C ASN A 220 -2.34 -5.40 -20.85
N GLU A 221 -2.85 -4.73 -21.88
CA GLU A 221 -3.88 -5.25 -22.78
C GLU A 221 -3.35 -6.43 -23.62
N MET A 222 -2.21 -6.26 -24.28
CA MET A 222 -1.61 -7.28 -25.15
C MET A 222 -1.28 -8.59 -24.41
N GLN A 223 -0.83 -8.49 -23.15
CA GLN A 223 -0.54 -9.66 -22.32
C GLN A 223 -1.81 -10.23 -21.65
N GLY A 224 -2.92 -9.50 -21.71
CA GLY A 224 -4.18 -9.90 -21.06
C GLY A 224 -4.00 -10.06 -19.55
N TRP A 225 -3.22 -9.18 -18.92
CA TRP A 225 -3.04 -9.21 -17.46
C TRP A 225 -4.28 -8.72 -16.73
N ASN A 226 -4.96 -7.72 -17.31
CA ASN A 226 -6.11 -7.02 -16.72
C ASN A 226 -5.76 -6.40 -15.34
N TYR A 227 -4.54 -5.89 -15.20
CA TYR A 227 -4.14 -5.19 -13.99
C TYR A 227 -4.74 -3.79 -13.97
N GLU A 228 -5.23 -3.36 -12.82
CA GLU A 228 -5.44 -1.96 -12.54
C GLU A 228 -4.08 -1.27 -12.48
N LEU A 229 -3.83 -0.34 -13.39
CA LEU A 229 -2.58 0.43 -13.42
C LEU A 229 -2.75 1.70 -12.61
N ALA A 230 -1.85 1.94 -11.66
CA ALA A 230 -1.91 3.09 -10.78
C ALA A 230 -0.54 3.76 -10.62
N THR A 231 -0.54 5.08 -10.51
CA THR A 231 0.70 5.86 -10.32
C THR A 231 0.64 6.76 -9.10
N CYS A 232 1.80 6.99 -8.48
CA CYS A 232 1.96 7.96 -7.41
C CYS A 232 2.26 9.38 -7.93
N ALA A 233 2.30 9.60 -9.25
CA ALA A 233 2.51 10.91 -9.87
C ALA A 233 1.20 11.73 -9.77
N GLU A 234 1.13 12.65 -8.80
CA GLU A 234 -0.07 13.47 -8.57
C GLU A 234 -0.19 14.66 -9.54
N GLU A 235 0.91 15.03 -10.23
CA GLU A 235 0.99 16.23 -11.06
C GLU A 235 0.56 16.01 -12.52
N ILE A 236 0.25 14.78 -12.92
CA ILE A 236 -0.07 14.43 -14.30
C ILE A 236 -1.18 13.38 -14.35
N ASP A 237 -2.21 13.68 -15.15
CA ASP A 237 -3.24 12.70 -15.51
C ASP A 237 -2.77 11.86 -16.68
N LEU A 238 -2.77 10.55 -16.53
CA LEU A 238 -2.35 9.58 -17.52
C LEU A 238 -3.54 8.72 -17.92
N GLU A 239 -3.85 8.66 -19.20
CA GLU A 239 -4.98 7.89 -19.73
C GLU A 239 -4.82 6.38 -19.43
N GLY A 240 -5.85 5.77 -18.90
CA GLY A 240 -5.84 4.34 -18.51
C GLY A 240 -5.09 4.03 -17.20
N ILE A 241 -4.64 5.05 -16.47
CA ILE A 241 -3.89 4.91 -15.21
C ILE A 241 -4.56 5.76 -14.13
N ILE A 242 -4.84 5.16 -12.99
CA ILE A 242 -5.45 5.88 -11.86
C ILE A 242 -4.40 6.48 -10.94
N HIS A 243 -4.78 7.51 -10.17
CA HIS A 243 -3.95 8.00 -9.08
C HIS A 243 -3.97 7.02 -7.92
N ASN A 244 -2.78 6.61 -7.47
CA ASN A 244 -2.65 5.66 -6.38
C ASN A 244 -2.80 6.36 -5.02
N HIS A 245 -3.53 5.73 -4.11
CA HIS A 245 -3.56 6.13 -2.72
C HIS A 245 -2.48 5.38 -1.94
N CYS A 246 -1.66 6.10 -1.14
CA CYS A 246 -0.64 5.47 -0.28
C CYS A 246 -1.25 4.43 0.65
N ILE A 247 -2.43 4.73 1.20
CA ILE A 247 -3.29 3.77 1.89
C ILE A 247 -4.57 3.71 1.07
N ASP A 248 -4.80 2.58 0.42
CA ASP A 248 -5.93 2.36 -0.46
C ASP A 248 -7.15 1.95 0.37
N ASP A 249 -8.04 2.91 0.62
CA ASP A 249 -9.23 2.70 1.43
C ASP A 249 -10.27 1.83 0.71
N GLU A 250 -10.37 1.90 -0.62
CA GLU A 250 -11.26 1.04 -1.40
C GLU A 250 -10.82 -0.42 -1.30
N LEU A 251 -9.51 -0.66 -1.37
CA LEU A 251 -8.95 -1.98 -1.15
C LEU A 251 -9.20 -2.49 0.28
N ILE A 252 -9.03 -1.64 1.30
CA ILE A 252 -9.33 -2.01 2.69
C ILE A 252 -10.81 -2.37 2.85
N ILE A 253 -11.71 -1.57 2.27
CA ILE A 253 -13.14 -1.85 2.28
C ILE A 253 -13.42 -3.21 1.65
N ARG A 254 -12.87 -3.48 0.47
CA ARG A 254 -13.06 -4.75 -0.25
C ARG A 254 -12.55 -5.96 0.55
N LEU A 255 -11.42 -5.83 1.24
CA LEU A 255 -10.79 -6.92 1.98
C LEU A 255 -11.39 -7.13 3.37
N ALA A 256 -12.00 -6.10 3.97
CA ALA A 256 -12.44 -6.13 5.37
C ALA A 256 -13.90 -5.67 5.56
N TYR A 257 -14.76 -5.71 4.52
CA TYR A 257 -16.14 -5.21 4.58
C TYR A 257 -17.02 -5.84 5.68
N GLN A 258 -16.64 -7.01 6.17
CA GLN A 258 -17.34 -7.68 7.27
C GLN A 258 -17.03 -7.08 8.65
N ASP A 259 -15.96 -6.30 8.78
CA ASP A 259 -15.60 -5.61 10.01
C ASP A 259 -16.41 -4.33 10.18
N LYS A 260 -17.53 -4.42 10.89
CA LYS A 260 -18.43 -3.27 11.11
C LYS A 260 -17.72 -2.09 11.77
N VAL A 261 -16.82 -2.32 12.72
CA VAL A 261 -16.10 -1.25 13.43
C VAL A 261 -15.21 -0.47 12.46
N LEU A 262 -14.53 -1.19 11.56
CA LEU A 262 -13.70 -0.57 10.53
C LEU A 262 -14.56 0.14 9.48
N MET A 263 -15.68 -0.43 9.06
CA MET A 263 -16.61 0.21 8.11
C MET A 263 -17.23 1.49 8.69
N ASP A 264 -17.64 1.48 9.96
CA ASP A 264 -18.12 2.66 10.65
C ASP A 264 -17.05 3.77 10.74
N PHE A 265 -15.80 3.37 10.99
CA PHE A 265 -14.66 4.30 10.99
C PHE A 265 -14.43 4.92 9.60
N LEU A 266 -14.48 4.10 8.55
CA LEU A 266 -14.36 4.55 7.16
C LEU A 266 -15.62 5.28 6.65
N LYS A 267 -16.70 5.33 7.46
CA LYS A 267 -18.00 5.91 7.09
C LYS A 267 -18.60 5.27 5.84
N VAL A 268 -18.52 3.97 5.75
CA VAL A 268 -18.98 3.17 4.63
C VAL A 268 -20.25 2.44 5.00
N LYS A 269 -21.21 2.40 4.07
CA LYS A 269 -22.42 1.57 4.16
C LYS A 269 -22.28 0.38 3.23
N ILE A 270 -22.58 -0.81 3.75
CA ILE A 270 -22.60 -2.06 2.98
C ILE A 270 -24.06 -2.38 2.65
N LEU A 271 -24.34 -2.58 1.38
CA LEU A 271 -25.69 -2.79 0.84
C LEU A 271 -25.72 -4.01 -0.06
N PRO A 272 -26.86 -4.73 -0.16
CA PRO A 272 -27.02 -5.81 -1.16
C PRO A 272 -27.09 -5.19 -2.56
N MET A 273 -26.68 -5.97 -3.57
CA MET A 273 -26.86 -5.56 -4.96
C MET A 273 -28.35 -5.36 -5.28
N PRO A 274 -28.70 -4.35 -6.08
CA PRO A 274 -30.06 -4.15 -6.53
C PRO A 274 -30.60 -5.39 -7.25
N ILE A 275 -31.85 -5.75 -6.95
CA ILE A 275 -32.57 -6.84 -7.61
C ILE A 275 -33.48 -6.23 -8.67
N PRO A 276 -33.57 -6.82 -9.88
CA PRO A 276 -34.52 -6.35 -10.89
C PRO A 276 -35.96 -6.27 -10.35
N ASN A 277 -36.66 -5.23 -10.70
CA ASN A 277 -38.08 -5.09 -10.39
C ASN A 277 -38.94 -6.06 -11.22
N LEU A 278 -40.25 -6.06 -11.03
CA LEU A 278 -41.18 -6.91 -11.78
C LEU A 278 -41.20 -6.70 -13.31
N PHE A 279 -40.64 -5.57 -13.78
CA PHE A 279 -40.54 -5.22 -15.20
C PHE A 279 -39.14 -5.48 -15.77
N GLY A 280 -38.19 -6.01 -14.95
CA GLY A 280 -36.83 -6.33 -15.37
C GLY A 280 -35.85 -5.13 -15.21
N ASP A 281 -36.30 -3.97 -14.74
CA ASP A 281 -35.41 -2.82 -14.51
C ASP A 281 -34.63 -3.03 -13.21
N THR A 282 -33.34 -2.73 -13.27
CA THR A 282 -32.46 -2.75 -12.10
C THR A 282 -32.05 -1.33 -11.76
N GLU A 283 -32.11 -0.98 -10.49
CA GLU A 283 -31.60 0.32 -10.02
C GLU A 283 -30.10 0.43 -10.32
N GLU A 284 -29.67 1.55 -10.91
CA GLU A 284 -28.26 1.79 -11.19
C GLU A 284 -27.47 1.95 -9.90
N LEU A 285 -26.28 1.33 -9.86
CA LEU A 285 -25.37 1.52 -8.75
C LEU A 285 -24.82 2.95 -8.72
N PRO A 286 -24.58 3.51 -7.52
CA PRO A 286 -23.83 4.75 -7.40
C PRO A 286 -22.50 4.69 -8.17
N LYS A 287 -22.09 5.79 -8.81
CA LYS A 287 -20.84 5.85 -9.61
C LYS A 287 -19.59 5.50 -8.80
N ASP A 288 -19.64 5.65 -7.48
CA ASP A 288 -18.57 5.36 -6.53
C ASP A 288 -18.82 4.06 -5.73
N ALA A 289 -19.68 3.19 -6.23
CA ALA A 289 -19.93 1.91 -5.60
C ALA A 289 -18.71 0.99 -5.72
N ILE A 290 -18.25 0.48 -4.59
CA ILE A 290 -17.19 -0.53 -4.51
C ILE A 290 -17.86 -1.90 -4.51
N LEU A 291 -17.58 -2.69 -5.53
CA LEU A 291 -18.12 -4.05 -5.63
C LEU A 291 -17.47 -4.97 -4.60
N LEU A 292 -18.29 -5.72 -3.89
CA LEU A 292 -17.88 -6.64 -2.83
C LEU A 292 -18.28 -8.08 -3.16
N PRO A 293 -17.65 -9.07 -2.51
CA PRO A 293 -18.12 -10.46 -2.57
C PRO A 293 -19.56 -10.64 -2.09
N ASN A 294 -20.16 -11.81 -2.38
CA ASN A 294 -21.50 -12.20 -1.92
C ASN A 294 -22.63 -11.26 -2.35
N ASN A 295 -22.53 -10.71 -3.56
CA ASN A 295 -23.58 -9.87 -4.12
C ASN A 295 -23.90 -8.61 -3.28
N MET A 296 -22.84 -7.98 -2.77
CA MET A 296 -22.89 -6.77 -1.98
C MET A 296 -22.12 -5.66 -2.67
N TYR A 297 -22.38 -4.42 -2.28
CA TYR A 297 -21.56 -3.26 -2.63
C TYR A 297 -21.43 -2.30 -1.45
N ALA A 298 -20.38 -1.51 -1.48
CA ALA A 298 -20.11 -0.47 -0.49
C ALA A 298 -20.30 0.92 -1.12
N THR A 299 -20.81 1.87 -0.32
CA THR A 299 -20.87 3.28 -0.70
C THR A 299 -20.31 4.14 0.43
N HIS A 300 -19.69 5.25 0.07
CA HIS A 300 -19.30 6.25 1.06
C HIS A 300 -20.50 7.03 1.56
N GLY A 301 -20.69 7.07 2.87
CA GLY A 301 -21.83 7.72 3.52
C GLY A 301 -21.83 9.26 3.53
N CYS A 302 -20.83 9.93 2.92
CA CYS A 302 -20.69 11.39 2.87
C CYS A 302 -20.18 11.85 1.51
N ASN A 303 -20.66 13.02 1.06
CA ASN A 303 -20.22 13.69 -0.17
C ASN A 303 -18.68 13.80 -0.25
N LYS A 304 -18.15 13.54 -1.44
CA LYS A 304 -16.70 13.56 -1.80
C LYS A 304 -16.00 14.93 -1.62
N ASP A 305 -16.69 15.99 -1.17
CA ASP A 305 -16.18 17.36 -1.13
C ASP A 305 -15.31 17.72 0.09
N SER A 306 -15.04 16.79 1.00
CA SER A 306 -14.09 17.05 2.08
C SER A 306 -12.73 16.47 1.72
N GLY A 307 -11.88 17.34 1.17
CA GLY A 307 -10.52 16.99 0.75
C GLY A 307 -9.72 16.18 1.77
N GLN A 308 -8.95 15.25 1.27
CA GLN A 308 -7.92 14.45 1.94
C GLN A 308 -8.38 13.66 3.17
N ARG A 309 -8.80 12.42 2.96
CA ARG A 309 -8.94 11.43 4.02
C ARG A 309 -7.58 11.05 4.58
N LYS A 310 -7.21 11.59 5.73
CA LYS A 310 -6.01 11.16 6.46
C LYS A 310 -6.41 10.04 7.43
N PHE A 311 -6.47 8.80 6.95
CA PHE A 311 -6.91 7.66 7.75
C PHE A 311 -5.79 6.87 8.44
N CYS A 312 -4.52 7.12 8.16
CA CYS A 312 -3.47 6.26 8.66
C CYS A 312 -2.64 6.85 9.80
N GLY A 313 -2.38 6.02 10.82
CA GLY A 313 -1.26 6.18 11.73
C GLY A 313 -0.04 5.51 11.10
N CYS A 314 0.89 6.29 10.53
CA CYS A 314 2.14 5.73 10.07
C CYS A 314 3.04 5.46 11.26
N ILE A 315 3.43 4.19 11.45
CA ILE A 315 4.55 3.82 12.30
C ILE A 315 5.78 3.87 11.40
N ASN A 316 6.62 4.87 11.60
CA ASN A 316 7.87 5.04 10.86
C ASN A 316 9.00 4.27 11.53
#